data_5329c1e0e3c229ae5f639702f684067a
#
_entry.id   5329c1e0e3c229ae5f639702f684067a
#
_cell.length_a   1.000
_cell.length_b   1.000
_cell.length_c   1.000
_cell.angle_alpha   90.00
_cell.angle_beta   90.00
_cell.angle_gamma   90.00
#
_symmetry.space_group_name_H-M   'P 1'
#
loop_
_entity.id
_entity.type
_entity.pdbx_description
1 polymer ?
#
loop_
_entity_poly.entity_id
_entity_poly.type
_entity_poly.pdbx_seq_one_letter_code
_entity_poly.pdbx_strand_id
1 'polypeptide(L)'
;MLKNEALQQRIVSSVTQSLSAKIGSEVSLDGIEWNFPNRFVINDLYVEDEREDTLLFVDRAKVTVNLFQLFNRTVSLRTVQLTNMNAHISQDDSSKVYNFQFLLDAFRKEEPDSSSIKWAFDIETVAFTDCSLAFHRNSDTARKECFDPSHVNLKSLDGSLYVRSFTEDSIHVKLHEINFEEASGLALSNLSTTIISNSEQLNFYNFVTEMPQSRVVLDEASFVYDDLSKLKANPLHNVKINLDFGKSVIGPG
;
A
#
# COMPACT_ATOMS: atom_id res chain seq x y z
N MET A 1 24.42 14.92 10.28
CA MET A 1 24.50 13.72 11.12
C MET A 1 24.29 14.16 12.56
N LEU A 2 23.13 13.91 13.14
CA LEU A 2 22.86 14.19 14.56
C LEU A 2 23.67 13.20 15.38
N LYS A 3 24.80 13.65 15.91
CA LYS A 3 25.72 12.83 16.72
C LYS A 3 25.33 12.75 18.21
N ASN A 4 24.12 13.18 18.57
CA ASN A 4 23.69 13.18 19.97
C ASN A 4 22.65 12.07 20.18
N GLU A 5 23.10 10.92 20.66
CA GLU A 5 22.27 9.75 20.97
C GLU A 5 21.05 10.10 21.84
N ALA A 6 21.23 10.98 22.84
CA ALA A 6 20.14 11.41 23.69
C ALA A 6 19.06 12.22 22.95
N LEU A 7 19.44 12.99 21.92
CA LEU A 7 18.49 13.70 21.06
C LEU A 7 17.75 12.74 20.12
N GLN A 8 18.46 11.78 19.53
CA GLN A 8 17.83 10.74 18.70
C GLN A 8 16.83 9.92 19.50
N GLN A 9 17.17 9.45 20.69
CA GLN A 9 16.26 8.71 21.56
C GLN A 9 15.01 9.52 21.93
N ARG A 10 15.16 10.83 22.21
CA ARG A 10 14.01 11.70 22.48
C ARG A 10 13.09 11.83 21.26
N ILE A 11 13.65 11.97 20.05
CA ILE A 11 12.89 12.06 18.81
C ILE A 11 12.14 10.74 18.57
N VAL A 12 12.85 9.61 18.66
CA VAL A 12 12.27 8.27 18.53
C VAL A 12 11.11 8.10 19.49
N SER A 13 11.32 8.34 20.80
CA SER A 13 10.28 8.19 21.82
C SER A 13 9.08 9.12 21.57
N SER A 14 9.33 10.36 21.15
CA SER A 14 8.24 11.31 20.86
C SER A 14 7.41 10.89 19.64
N VAL A 15 8.07 10.39 18.59
CA VAL A 15 7.40 9.94 17.37
C VAL A 15 6.60 8.67 17.63
N THR A 16 7.19 7.66 18.29
CA THR A 16 6.49 6.41 18.62
C THR A 16 5.29 6.66 19.53
N GLN A 17 5.45 7.43 20.61
CA GLN A 17 4.34 7.77 21.50
C GLN A 17 3.22 8.52 20.78
N SER A 18 3.57 9.48 19.92
CA SER A 18 2.58 10.25 19.15
C SER A 18 1.83 9.36 18.16
N LEU A 19 2.53 8.44 17.46
CA LEU A 19 1.92 7.52 16.53
C LEU A 19 1.06 6.49 17.23
N SER A 20 1.59 5.80 18.27
CA SER A 20 0.84 4.82 19.04
C SER A 20 -0.43 5.42 19.66
N ALA A 21 -0.33 6.62 20.24
CA ALA A 21 -1.50 7.30 20.78
C ALA A 21 -2.53 7.66 19.72
N LYS A 22 -2.07 8.05 18.52
CA LYS A 22 -2.97 8.41 17.42
C LYS A 22 -3.68 7.21 16.81
N ILE A 23 -2.97 6.12 16.60
CA ILE A 23 -3.55 4.92 15.97
C ILE A 23 -4.20 3.95 16.96
N GLY A 24 -3.91 4.09 18.26
CA GLY A 24 -4.45 3.23 19.30
C GLY A 24 -3.83 1.82 19.35
N SER A 25 -2.65 1.64 18.74
CA SER A 25 -1.93 0.38 18.67
C SER A 25 -0.44 0.59 18.87
N GLU A 26 0.32 -0.47 19.14
CA GLU A 26 1.76 -0.38 19.35
C GLU A 26 2.50 -0.02 18.06
N VAL A 27 3.35 1.01 18.17
CA VAL A 27 4.34 1.37 17.16
C VAL A 27 5.69 1.41 17.83
N SER A 28 6.67 0.74 17.26
CA SER A 28 8.07 0.86 17.67
C SER A 28 8.99 1.09 16.48
N LEU A 29 10.16 1.65 16.74
CA LEU A 29 11.23 1.82 15.77
C LEU A 29 12.57 1.93 16.50
N ASP A 30 13.65 1.47 15.86
CA ASP A 30 14.98 1.48 16.47
C ASP A 30 15.69 2.84 16.30
N GLY A 31 15.50 3.51 15.17
CA GLY A 31 16.15 4.78 14.94
C GLY A 31 15.55 5.64 13.83
N ILE A 32 15.82 6.94 13.94
CA ILE A 32 15.50 7.93 12.91
C ILE A 32 16.77 8.69 12.52
N GLU A 33 17.14 8.62 11.25
CA GLU A 33 18.25 9.38 10.69
C GLU A 33 17.69 10.55 9.85
N TRP A 34 18.25 11.72 10.06
CA TRP A 34 17.89 12.85 9.21
C TRP A 34 18.94 13.06 8.10
N ASN A 35 18.49 12.97 6.88
CA ASN A 35 19.25 13.28 5.68
C ASN A 35 18.77 14.62 5.10
N PHE A 36 19.56 15.66 5.39
CA PHE A 36 19.25 17.04 4.97
C PHE A 36 18.93 17.12 3.45
N PRO A 37 17.96 17.95 3.01
CA PRO A 37 17.18 18.86 3.85
C PRO A 37 15.90 18.22 4.45
N ASN A 38 15.28 17.25 3.80
CA ASN A 38 13.89 16.85 4.08
C ASN A 38 13.66 15.33 4.00
N ARG A 39 14.72 14.55 4.01
CA ARG A 39 14.64 13.08 3.99
C ARG A 39 14.89 12.52 5.37
N PHE A 40 14.09 11.54 5.75
CA PHE A 40 14.28 10.77 6.98
C PHE A 40 14.41 9.30 6.63
N VAL A 41 15.25 8.60 7.36
CA VAL A 41 15.34 7.14 7.32
C VAL A 41 14.90 6.64 8.68
N ILE A 42 13.92 5.77 8.68
CA ILE A 42 13.38 5.10 9.86
C ILE A 42 13.85 3.66 9.76
N ASN A 43 14.48 3.16 10.80
CA ASN A 43 14.97 1.79 10.87
C ASN A 43 14.09 0.98 11.82
N ASP A 44 13.85 -0.28 11.44
CA ASP A 44 13.11 -1.29 12.20
C ASP A 44 11.72 -0.78 12.67
N LEU A 45 10.95 -0.22 11.72
CA LEU A 45 9.58 0.20 12.00
C LEU A 45 8.69 -1.02 12.17
N TYR A 46 8.05 -1.12 13.33
CA TYR A 46 7.10 -2.16 13.67
C TYR A 46 5.73 -1.54 14.03
N VAL A 47 4.67 -2.15 13.56
CA VAL A 47 3.28 -1.74 13.84
C VAL A 47 2.46 -3.00 14.12
N GLU A 48 1.71 -3.00 15.21
CA GLU A 48 0.72 -4.02 15.54
C GLU A 48 -0.67 -3.68 15.02
N ASP A 49 -1.47 -4.70 14.82
CA ASP A 49 -2.91 -4.53 14.62
C ASP A 49 -3.67 -4.51 15.98
N GLU A 50 -5.00 -4.34 15.94
CA GLU A 50 -5.84 -4.30 17.15
C GLU A 50 -5.92 -5.63 17.92
N ARG A 51 -5.35 -6.71 17.38
CA ARG A 51 -5.27 -8.05 18.01
C ARG A 51 -3.89 -8.34 18.60
N GLU A 52 -3.01 -7.34 18.62
CA GLU A 52 -1.61 -7.48 19.05
C GLU A 52 -0.79 -8.40 18.11
N ASP A 53 -1.25 -8.58 16.86
CA ASP A 53 -0.50 -9.30 15.83
C ASP A 53 0.32 -8.33 14.99
N THR A 54 1.43 -8.80 14.43
CA THR A 54 2.26 -7.97 13.53
C THR A 54 1.46 -7.60 12.28
N LEU A 55 1.12 -6.31 12.15
CA LEU A 55 0.54 -5.77 10.92
C LEU A 55 1.61 -5.45 9.89
N LEU A 56 2.68 -4.80 10.33
CA LEU A 56 3.74 -4.30 9.46
C LEU A 56 5.09 -4.30 10.17
N PHE A 57 6.10 -4.85 9.52
CA PHE A 57 7.49 -4.65 9.86
C PHE A 57 8.24 -4.11 8.64
N VAL A 58 9.11 -3.11 8.83
CA VAL A 58 9.94 -2.54 7.76
C VAL A 58 11.35 -2.34 8.29
N ASP A 59 12.32 -3.07 7.73
CA ASP A 59 13.73 -2.90 8.08
C ASP A 59 14.18 -1.44 7.85
N ARG A 60 13.85 -0.90 6.67
CA ARG A 60 14.20 0.49 6.35
C ARG A 60 13.11 1.22 5.57
N ALA A 61 12.58 2.29 6.15
CA ALA A 61 11.67 3.20 5.48
C ALA A 61 12.37 4.55 5.24
N LYS A 62 12.50 4.97 3.97
CA LYS A 62 12.96 6.31 3.61
C LYS A 62 11.77 7.17 3.26
N VAL A 63 11.59 8.27 3.96
CA VAL A 63 10.47 9.18 3.75
C VAL A 63 10.96 10.58 3.40
N THR A 64 10.25 11.23 2.48
CA THR A 64 10.47 12.64 2.16
C THR A 64 9.29 13.44 2.71
N VAL A 65 9.59 14.44 3.55
CA VAL A 65 8.58 15.29 4.19
C VAL A 65 8.53 16.68 3.55
N ASN A 66 7.37 17.31 3.65
CA ASN A 66 7.22 18.71 3.26
C ASN A 66 7.64 19.63 4.40
N LEU A 67 8.83 20.25 4.27
CA LEU A 67 9.40 21.11 5.32
C LEU A 67 8.52 22.34 5.64
N PHE A 68 7.81 22.90 4.63
CA PHE A 68 6.95 24.05 4.88
C PHE A 68 5.77 23.71 5.80
N GLN A 69 5.22 22.50 5.66
CA GLN A 69 4.15 22.02 6.53
C GLN A 69 4.67 21.67 7.93
N LEU A 70 5.92 21.22 8.03
CA LEU A 70 6.54 20.90 9.31
C LEU A 70 6.63 22.13 10.24
N PHE A 71 6.87 23.34 9.70
CA PHE A 71 6.82 24.58 10.48
C PHE A 71 5.42 24.87 11.07
N ASN A 72 4.37 24.35 10.42
CA ASN A 72 2.99 24.44 10.90
C ASN A 72 2.57 23.24 11.75
N ARG A 73 3.55 22.49 12.28
CA ARG A 73 3.33 21.24 13.05
C ARG A 73 2.57 20.16 12.27
N THR A 74 2.67 20.16 10.94
CA THR A 74 2.07 19.14 10.09
C THR A 74 3.19 18.30 9.46
N VAL A 75 3.20 17.00 9.75
CA VAL A 75 4.08 16.03 9.08
C VAL A 75 3.37 15.55 7.83
N SER A 76 3.82 16.00 6.66
CA SER A 76 3.29 15.59 5.36
C SER A 76 4.32 14.73 4.63
N LEU A 77 3.95 13.49 4.34
CA LEU A 77 4.79 12.53 3.61
C LEU A 77 4.46 12.59 2.12
N ARG A 78 5.50 12.77 1.28
CA ARG A 78 5.34 12.80 -0.19
C ARG A 78 5.85 11.53 -0.86
N THR A 79 7.01 11.04 -0.43
CA THR A 79 7.62 9.83 -0.98
C THR A 79 7.93 8.89 0.14
N VAL A 80 7.56 7.62 -0.04
CA VAL A 80 7.85 6.53 0.89
C VAL A 80 8.57 5.45 0.10
N GLN A 81 9.76 5.04 0.55
CA GLN A 81 10.51 3.91 0.00
C GLN A 81 10.67 2.88 1.12
N LEU A 82 10.16 1.69 0.88
CA LEU A 82 10.14 0.59 1.83
C LEU A 82 11.12 -0.48 1.37
N THR A 83 12.02 -0.88 2.24
CA THR A 83 12.99 -1.96 1.98
C THR A 83 12.81 -3.03 3.03
N ASN A 84 12.77 -4.30 2.59
CA ASN A 84 12.53 -5.47 3.43
C ASN A 84 11.28 -5.29 4.31
N MET A 85 10.18 -4.85 3.70
CA MET A 85 8.89 -4.76 4.37
C MET A 85 8.26 -6.16 4.44
N ASN A 86 7.68 -6.47 5.59
CA ASN A 86 6.80 -7.62 5.78
C ASN A 86 5.44 -7.12 6.29
N ALA A 87 4.40 -7.29 5.49
CA ALA A 87 3.05 -6.84 5.81
C ALA A 87 2.10 -8.03 5.91
N HIS A 88 1.31 -8.09 6.98
CA HIS A 88 0.29 -9.11 7.21
C HIS A 88 -1.09 -8.48 7.21
N ILE A 89 -1.81 -8.66 6.13
CA ILE A 89 -3.17 -8.14 5.95
C ILE A 89 -4.16 -9.27 6.15
N SER A 90 -5.14 -9.05 7.00
CA SER A 90 -6.27 -9.96 7.17
C SER A 90 -7.60 -9.25 6.99
N GLN A 91 -8.60 -9.98 6.52
CA GLN A 91 -9.98 -9.53 6.44
C GLN A 91 -10.86 -10.44 7.28
N ASP A 92 -11.61 -9.84 8.20
CA ASP A 92 -12.63 -10.57 8.95
C ASP A 92 -13.80 -10.92 8.03
N ASP A 93 -14.20 -12.18 8.04
CA ASP A 93 -15.21 -12.68 7.11
C ASP A 93 -16.62 -12.19 7.40
N SER A 94 -16.95 -11.95 8.66
CA SER A 94 -18.28 -11.52 9.09
C SER A 94 -18.48 -10.03 8.89
N SER A 95 -17.53 -9.21 9.32
CA SER A 95 -17.59 -7.75 9.24
C SER A 95 -17.04 -7.20 7.93
N LYS A 96 -16.27 -8.01 7.16
CA LYS A 96 -15.51 -7.58 5.97
C LYS A 96 -14.50 -6.46 6.25
N VAL A 97 -14.16 -6.21 7.51
CA VAL A 97 -13.21 -5.21 7.95
C VAL A 97 -11.79 -5.76 7.83
N TYR A 98 -10.87 -4.94 7.35
CA TYR A 98 -9.45 -5.26 7.29
C TYR A 98 -8.76 -4.91 8.61
N ASN A 99 -7.75 -5.69 9.00
CA ASN A 99 -6.98 -5.46 10.22
C ASN A 99 -6.18 -4.14 10.22
N PHE A 100 -6.04 -3.46 9.10
CA PHE A 100 -5.44 -2.13 9.00
C PHE A 100 -6.46 -0.97 8.98
N GLN A 101 -7.78 -1.26 9.05
CA GLN A 101 -8.83 -0.24 8.94
C GLN A 101 -8.68 0.86 10.00
N PHE A 102 -8.31 0.49 11.21
CA PHE A 102 -8.08 1.42 12.32
C PHE A 102 -7.01 2.48 11.99
N LEU A 103 -5.98 2.14 11.20
CA LEU A 103 -4.98 3.11 10.73
C LEU A 103 -5.66 4.19 9.86
N LEU A 104 -6.45 3.76 8.88
CA LEU A 104 -7.16 4.69 7.99
C LEU A 104 -8.09 5.61 8.79
N ASP A 105 -8.81 5.04 9.76
CA ASP A 105 -9.75 5.76 10.59
C ASP A 105 -9.05 6.76 11.54
N ALA A 106 -7.91 6.38 12.10
CA ALA A 106 -7.11 7.25 12.94
C ALA A 106 -6.62 8.50 12.20
N PHE A 107 -6.26 8.35 10.91
CA PHE A 107 -5.77 9.46 10.11
C PHE A 107 -6.86 10.27 9.39
N ARG A 108 -8.07 9.74 9.31
CA ARG A 108 -9.25 10.50 8.82
C ARG A 108 -9.83 11.45 9.87
N LYS A 109 -9.71 11.13 11.17
CA LYS A 109 -10.24 11.96 12.25
C LYS A 109 -9.37 13.18 12.43
N GLU A 110 -9.93 14.37 12.16
CA GLU A 110 -9.32 15.62 12.56
C GLU A 110 -9.41 15.76 14.11
N GLU A 111 -8.27 15.93 14.76
CA GLU A 111 -8.25 16.23 16.17
C GLU A 111 -8.48 17.74 16.39
N PRO A 112 -9.39 18.12 17.30
CA PRO A 112 -9.71 19.53 17.55
C PRO A 112 -8.60 20.28 18.31
N ASP A 113 -7.56 19.58 18.80
CA ASP A 113 -6.50 20.21 19.59
C ASP A 113 -5.39 20.78 18.71
N SER A 114 -5.25 22.11 18.75
CA SER A 114 -4.23 22.86 17.98
C SER A 114 -2.79 22.67 18.49
N SER A 115 -2.58 21.96 19.60
CA SER A 115 -1.26 21.69 20.19
C SER A 115 -0.62 20.39 19.68
N SER A 116 -1.40 19.47 19.12
CA SER A 116 -0.91 18.17 18.62
C SER A 116 -0.22 18.28 17.25
N ILE A 117 0.68 17.35 16.98
CA ILE A 117 1.30 17.20 15.65
C ILE A 117 0.23 16.64 14.70
N LYS A 118 -0.02 17.36 13.59
CA LYS A 118 -0.91 16.89 12.53
C LYS A 118 -0.14 16.02 11.54
N TRP A 119 -0.69 14.86 11.21
CA TRP A 119 -0.15 13.98 10.18
C TRP A 119 -0.98 14.13 8.92
N ALA A 120 -0.32 14.38 7.80
CA ALA A 120 -0.94 14.45 6.48
C ALA A 120 -0.22 13.45 5.55
N PHE A 121 -0.97 12.52 4.99
CA PHE A 121 -0.47 11.54 4.02
C PHE A 121 -0.82 11.99 2.61
N ASP A 122 -0.01 12.90 2.09
CA ASP A 122 -0.06 13.35 0.69
C ASP A 122 1.01 12.58 -0.10
N ILE A 123 0.86 11.25 -0.10
CA ILE A 123 1.85 10.33 -0.65
C ILE A 123 1.69 10.29 -2.18
N GLU A 124 2.66 10.86 -2.89
CA GLU A 124 2.71 10.85 -4.34
C GLU A 124 3.41 9.59 -4.89
N THR A 125 4.34 9.03 -4.12
CA THR A 125 5.14 7.87 -4.57
C THR A 125 5.39 6.92 -3.42
N VAL A 126 5.09 5.63 -3.65
CA VAL A 126 5.51 4.52 -2.80
C VAL A 126 6.39 3.58 -3.62
N ALA A 127 7.57 3.25 -3.14
CA ALA A 127 8.45 2.27 -3.78
C ALA A 127 8.73 1.11 -2.82
N PHE A 128 8.81 -0.08 -3.37
CA PHE A 128 9.06 -1.34 -2.67
C PHE A 128 10.37 -1.94 -3.15
N THR A 129 11.16 -2.49 -2.24
CA THR A 129 12.39 -3.22 -2.55
C THR A 129 12.48 -4.41 -1.61
N ASP A 130 12.50 -5.61 -2.18
CA ASP A 130 12.59 -6.90 -1.47
C ASP A 130 11.55 -7.02 -0.34
N CYS A 131 10.29 -6.70 -0.67
CA CYS A 131 9.18 -6.71 0.27
C CYS A 131 8.41 -8.02 0.22
N SER A 132 7.65 -8.31 1.28
CA SER A 132 6.70 -9.42 1.34
C SER A 132 5.34 -8.94 1.84
N LEU A 133 4.27 -9.58 1.35
CA LEU A 133 2.92 -9.29 1.74
C LEU A 133 2.11 -10.58 1.85
N ALA A 134 1.55 -10.83 3.01
CA ALA A 134 0.59 -11.90 3.21
C ALA A 134 -0.82 -11.31 3.36
N PHE A 135 -1.77 -11.86 2.63
CA PHE A 135 -3.19 -11.56 2.77
C PHE A 135 -3.97 -12.84 3.02
N HIS A 136 -4.88 -12.83 3.99
CA HIS A 136 -5.77 -13.95 4.23
C HIS A 136 -7.15 -13.51 4.72
N ARG A 137 -8.18 -14.30 4.38
CA ARG A 137 -9.50 -14.24 4.99
C ARG A 137 -9.58 -15.23 6.14
N ASN A 138 -10.09 -14.79 7.27
CA ASN A 138 -10.05 -15.59 8.51
C ASN A 138 -10.91 -16.86 8.48
N SER A 139 -11.90 -16.98 7.58
CA SER A 139 -12.83 -18.12 7.53
C SER A 139 -12.48 -19.17 6.49
N ASP A 140 -11.67 -18.83 5.50
CA ASP A 140 -11.39 -19.70 4.38
C ASP A 140 -10.20 -20.62 4.68
N THR A 141 -10.27 -21.87 4.20
CA THR A 141 -9.12 -22.77 4.22
C THR A 141 -8.31 -22.61 2.95
N ALA A 142 -7.02 -22.31 3.10
CA ALA A 142 -6.13 -22.07 1.97
C ALA A 142 -6.09 -23.27 1.00
N ARG A 143 -6.19 -23.00 -0.30
CA ARG A 143 -5.99 -23.97 -1.38
C ARG A 143 -4.49 -24.15 -1.61
N LYS A 144 -4.00 -25.38 -1.65
CA LYS A 144 -2.55 -25.64 -1.68
C LYS A 144 -1.96 -25.78 -3.11
N GLU A 145 -2.78 -26.02 -4.12
CA GLU A 145 -2.31 -26.42 -5.46
C GLU A 145 -2.61 -25.40 -6.55
N CYS A 146 -3.18 -24.25 -6.22
CA CYS A 146 -3.50 -23.19 -7.17
C CYS A 146 -3.50 -21.83 -6.49
N PHE A 147 -3.41 -20.78 -7.30
CA PHE A 147 -3.59 -19.41 -6.80
C PHE A 147 -4.93 -19.26 -6.08
N ASP A 148 -4.87 -18.80 -4.84
CA ASP A 148 -6.03 -18.58 -3.99
C ASP A 148 -6.14 -17.08 -3.64
N PRO A 149 -7.09 -16.35 -4.21
CA PRO A 149 -7.24 -14.92 -3.95
C PRO A 149 -7.66 -14.60 -2.50
N SER A 150 -8.10 -15.60 -1.73
CA SER A 150 -8.39 -15.47 -0.29
C SER A 150 -7.15 -15.67 0.59
N HIS A 151 -6.08 -16.23 0.03
CA HIS A 151 -4.82 -16.53 0.72
C HIS A 151 -3.64 -16.25 -0.20
N VAL A 152 -3.24 -14.99 -0.28
CA VAL A 152 -2.14 -14.52 -1.13
C VAL A 152 -0.90 -14.34 -0.29
N ASN A 153 0.24 -14.85 -0.75
CA ASN A 153 1.52 -14.70 -0.08
C ASN A 153 2.59 -14.31 -1.09
N LEU A 154 2.85 -13.02 -1.18
CA LEU A 154 3.83 -12.42 -2.09
C LEU A 154 5.19 -12.33 -1.43
N LYS A 155 6.23 -12.69 -2.18
CA LYS A 155 7.64 -12.55 -1.82
C LYS A 155 8.39 -11.81 -2.91
N SER A 156 9.55 -11.25 -2.57
CA SER A 156 10.39 -10.50 -3.50
C SER A 156 9.58 -9.44 -4.26
N LEU A 157 8.71 -8.73 -3.52
CA LEU A 157 7.89 -7.67 -4.09
C LEU A 157 8.73 -6.42 -4.27
N ASP A 158 8.94 -6.06 -5.54
CA ASP A 158 9.59 -4.81 -5.94
C ASP A 158 8.66 -3.99 -6.84
N GLY A 159 8.99 -2.71 -7.00
CA GLY A 159 8.30 -1.81 -7.92
C GLY A 159 7.89 -0.50 -7.27
N SER A 160 7.03 0.24 -7.95
CA SER A 160 6.56 1.53 -7.43
C SER A 160 5.13 1.87 -7.84
N LEU A 161 4.49 2.64 -6.95
CA LEU A 161 3.16 3.24 -7.13
C LEU A 161 3.32 4.76 -7.22
N TYR A 162 2.72 5.36 -8.23
CA TYR A 162 2.59 6.81 -8.34
C TYR A 162 1.12 7.16 -8.15
N VAL A 163 0.82 7.85 -7.05
CA VAL A 163 -0.54 8.21 -6.65
C VAL A 163 -0.79 9.67 -7.01
N ARG A 164 -1.73 9.93 -7.90
CA ARG A 164 -2.17 11.28 -8.25
C ARG A 164 -3.45 11.67 -7.51
N SER A 165 -4.34 10.72 -7.36
CA SER A 165 -5.52 10.84 -6.50
C SER A 165 -5.91 9.47 -5.97
N PHE A 166 -6.35 9.42 -4.71
CA PHE A 166 -6.88 8.24 -4.08
C PHE A 166 -7.95 8.68 -3.07
N THR A 167 -9.17 8.78 -3.57
CA THR A 167 -10.35 9.17 -2.79
C THR A 167 -11.46 8.15 -3.00
N GLU A 168 -12.56 8.27 -2.25
CA GLU A 168 -13.71 7.39 -2.41
C GLU A 168 -14.33 7.47 -3.81
N ASP A 169 -14.27 8.66 -4.43
CA ASP A 169 -14.90 8.95 -5.73
C ASP A 169 -13.92 8.93 -6.91
N SER A 170 -12.61 8.90 -6.67
CA SER A 170 -11.61 9.00 -7.72
C SER A 170 -10.31 8.31 -7.36
N ILE A 171 -9.89 7.40 -8.23
CA ILE A 171 -8.57 6.75 -8.16
C ILE A 171 -7.80 7.11 -9.43
N HIS A 172 -6.58 7.60 -9.27
CA HIS A 172 -5.61 7.77 -10.35
C HIS A 172 -4.25 7.31 -9.83
N VAL A 173 -3.89 6.08 -10.16
CA VAL A 173 -2.67 5.42 -9.70
C VAL A 173 -1.95 4.81 -10.89
N LYS A 174 -0.62 4.97 -10.94
CA LYS A 174 0.23 4.25 -11.89
C LYS A 174 1.05 3.21 -11.14
N LEU A 175 0.93 1.97 -11.55
CA LEU A 175 1.82 0.87 -11.19
C LEU A 175 3.01 0.86 -12.16
N HIS A 176 4.22 0.71 -11.64
CA HIS A 176 5.43 0.69 -12.46
C HIS A 176 6.35 -0.43 -12.02
N GLU A 177 6.57 -1.36 -12.95
CA GLU A 177 7.51 -2.47 -12.78
C GLU A 177 7.28 -3.28 -11.48
N ILE A 178 6.01 -3.51 -11.13
CA ILE A 178 5.68 -4.37 -10.01
C ILE A 178 6.05 -5.82 -10.39
N ASN A 179 6.88 -6.44 -9.59
CA ASN A 179 7.21 -7.85 -9.71
C ASN A 179 7.11 -8.55 -8.35
N PHE A 180 6.86 -9.84 -8.36
CA PHE A 180 6.77 -10.67 -7.17
C PHE A 180 6.73 -12.16 -7.51
N GLU A 181 6.94 -12.99 -6.50
CA GLU A 181 6.65 -14.42 -6.51
C GLU A 181 5.55 -14.72 -5.50
N GLU A 182 4.55 -15.50 -5.90
CA GLU A 182 3.45 -15.93 -5.05
C GLU A 182 3.63 -17.40 -4.65
N ALA A 183 3.23 -17.79 -3.43
CA ALA A 183 3.50 -19.10 -2.84
C ALA A 183 2.92 -20.29 -3.64
N SER A 184 1.90 -20.09 -4.49
CA SER A 184 1.37 -21.11 -5.42
C SER A 184 2.28 -21.40 -6.63
N GLY A 185 3.36 -20.63 -6.78
CA GLY A 185 4.28 -20.72 -7.93
C GLY A 185 3.99 -19.70 -9.04
N LEU A 186 2.97 -18.84 -8.87
CA LEU A 186 2.76 -17.72 -9.79
C LEU A 186 3.91 -16.72 -9.63
N ALA A 187 4.68 -16.51 -10.69
CA ALA A 187 5.72 -15.50 -10.74
C ALA A 187 5.35 -14.40 -11.73
N LEU A 188 5.41 -13.17 -11.28
CA LEU A 188 5.18 -11.97 -12.07
C LEU A 188 6.48 -11.19 -12.19
N SER A 189 7.04 -11.09 -13.38
CA SER A 189 8.28 -10.35 -13.61
C SER A 189 8.06 -8.86 -13.90
N ASN A 190 6.87 -8.50 -14.37
CA ASN A 190 6.46 -7.11 -14.57
C ASN A 190 4.93 -6.97 -14.55
N LEU A 191 4.44 -5.98 -13.82
CA LEU A 191 3.10 -5.43 -13.98
C LEU A 191 3.22 -3.91 -14.00
N SER A 192 2.86 -3.33 -15.15
CA SER A 192 2.82 -1.87 -15.31
C SER A 192 1.48 -1.47 -15.90
N THR A 193 0.84 -0.45 -15.32
CA THR A 193 -0.43 0.08 -15.83
C THR A 193 -0.76 1.43 -15.18
N THR A 194 -1.60 2.22 -15.80
CA THR A 194 -2.24 3.37 -15.19
C THR A 194 -3.71 3.06 -14.94
N ILE A 195 -4.14 3.15 -13.70
CA ILE A 195 -5.51 2.89 -13.25
C ILE A 195 -6.21 4.23 -13.02
N ILE A 196 -7.32 4.44 -13.70
CA ILE A 196 -8.19 5.60 -13.49
C ILE A 196 -9.60 5.10 -13.21
N SER A 197 -10.15 5.47 -12.06
CA SER A 197 -11.51 5.11 -11.66
C SER A 197 -12.28 6.32 -11.16
N ASN A 198 -13.58 6.30 -11.40
CA ASN A 198 -14.57 7.20 -10.81
C ASN A 198 -15.84 6.42 -10.46
N SER A 199 -16.96 7.12 -10.16
CA SER A 199 -18.25 6.50 -9.79
C SER A 199 -18.86 5.63 -10.87
N GLU A 200 -18.48 5.79 -12.15
CA GLU A 200 -19.14 5.18 -13.32
C GLU A 200 -18.25 4.22 -14.10
N GLN A 201 -16.92 4.32 -13.92
CA GLN A 201 -15.98 3.52 -14.72
C GLN A 201 -14.66 3.27 -14.01
N LEU A 202 -14.03 2.15 -14.38
CA LEU A 202 -12.67 1.75 -14.04
C LEU A 202 -11.92 1.45 -15.32
N ASN A 203 -10.84 2.20 -15.57
CA ASN A 203 -10.03 2.04 -16.76
C ASN A 203 -8.60 1.67 -16.40
N PHE A 204 -8.01 0.77 -17.19
CA PHE A 204 -6.60 0.44 -17.18
C PHE A 204 -6.01 0.87 -18.51
N TYR A 205 -4.96 1.68 -18.48
CA TYR A 205 -4.23 2.14 -19.65
C TYR A 205 -2.82 1.60 -19.66
N ASN A 206 -2.33 1.22 -20.84
CA ASN A 206 -1.00 0.68 -21.05
C ASN A 206 -0.71 -0.48 -20.08
N PHE A 207 -1.66 -1.39 -19.95
CA PHE A 207 -1.51 -2.56 -19.11
C PHE A 207 -0.51 -3.52 -19.76
N VAL A 208 0.56 -3.80 -19.06
CA VAL A 208 1.57 -4.80 -19.44
C VAL A 208 1.80 -5.72 -18.26
N THR A 209 1.63 -7.00 -18.47
CA THR A 209 2.03 -8.01 -17.50
C THR A 209 2.91 -9.05 -18.14
N GLU A 210 3.98 -9.44 -17.46
CA GLU A 210 4.96 -10.42 -17.90
C GLU A 210 5.11 -11.52 -16.85
N MET A 211 4.99 -12.73 -17.31
CA MET A 211 5.19 -13.98 -16.58
C MET A 211 6.25 -14.82 -17.34
N PRO A 212 6.82 -15.88 -16.75
CA PRO A 212 7.93 -16.63 -17.38
C PRO A 212 7.70 -17.07 -18.83
N GLN A 213 6.45 -17.37 -19.21
CA GLN A 213 6.10 -17.87 -20.55
C GLN A 213 5.02 -17.04 -21.26
N SER A 214 4.56 -15.96 -20.65
CA SER A 214 3.45 -15.18 -21.17
C SER A 214 3.68 -13.69 -21.00
N ARG A 215 3.24 -12.92 -21.98
CA ARG A 215 3.19 -11.46 -21.92
C ARG A 215 1.85 -11.00 -22.45
N VAL A 216 1.08 -10.29 -21.62
CA VAL A 216 -0.21 -9.73 -22.01
C VAL A 216 -0.09 -8.21 -22.04
N VAL A 217 -0.55 -7.63 -23.13
CA VAL A 217 -0.59 -6.18 -23.35
C VAL A 217 -2.03 -5.78 -23.67
N LEU A 218 -2.55 -4.80 -22.92
CA LEU A 218 -3.79 -4.11 -23.24
C LEU A 218 -3.47 -2.63 -23.37
N ASP A 219 -3.77 -2.05 -24.51
CA ASP A 219 -3.63 -0.61 -24.69
C ASP A 219 -4.67 0.13 -23.83
N GLU A 220 -5.90 -0.43 -23.79
CA GLU A 220 -6.95 0.02 -22.89
C GLU A 220 -7.82 -1.17 -22.44
N ALA A 221 -8.19 -1.19 -21.16
CA ALA A 221 -9.27 -2.01 -20.63
C ALA A 221 -10.23 -1.12 -19.84
N SER A 222 -11.50 -1.09 -20.27
CA SER A 222 -12.53 -0.23 -19.69
C SER A 222 -13.68 -1.06 -19.14
N PHE A 223 -14.05 -0.78 -17.90
CA PHE A 223 -15.16 -1.37 -17.17
C PHE A 223 -16.15 -0.25 -16.83
N VAL A 224 -17.28 -0.20 -17.52
CA VAL A 224 -18.32 0.80 -17.31
C VAL A 224 -19.46 0.18 -16.52
N TYR A 225 -19.87 0.82 -15.45
CA TYR A 225 -20.92 0.36 -14.54
C TYR A 225 -21.82 1.52 -14.11
N ASP A 226 -23.12 1.22 -13.86
CA ASP A 226 -24.11 2.25 -13.49
C ASP A 226 -23.93 2.72 -12.02
N ASP A 227 -23.35 1.87 -11.16
CA ASP A 227 -23.22 2.12 -9.73
C ASP A 227 -22.18 1.17 -9.12
N LEU A 228 -21.16 1.74 -8.45
CA LEU A 228 -20.08 1.01 -7.80
C LEU A 228 -20.60 0.03 -6.73
N SER A 229 -21.70 0.34 -6.03
CA SER A 229 -22.30 -0.53 -5.04
C SER A 229 -22.88 -1.81 -5.68
N LYS A 230 -23.45 -1.70 -6.88
CA LYS A 230 -23.96 -2.84 -7.66
C LYS A 230 -22.82 -3.70 -8.20
N LEU A 231 -21.68 -3.08 -8.54
CA LEU A 231 -20.48 -3.81 -8.95
C LEU A 231 -19.97 -4.70 -7.81
N LYS A 232 -19.95 -4.20 -6.57
CA LYS A 232 -19.54 -4.97 -5.38
C LYS A 232 -20.48 -6.15 -5.10
N ALA A 233 -21.77 -6.00 -5.38
CA ALA A 233 -22.79 -7.04 -5.14
C ALA A 233 -22.80 -8.13 -6.23
N ASN A 234 -22.62 -7.75 -7.51
CA ASN A 234 -22.66 -8.66 -8.65
C ASN A 234 -21.75 -8.18 -9.80
N PRO A 235 -20.45 -8.44 -9.73
CA PRO A 235 -19.46 -7.84 -10.64
C PRO A 235 -19.62 -8.22 -12.13
N LEU A 236 -20.35 -9.29 -12.45
CA LEU A 236 -20.48 -9.78 -13.82
C LEU A 236 -21.81 -9.39 -14.51
N HIS A 237 -22.80 -8.88 -13.78
CA HIS A 237 -24.15 -8.68 -14.34
C HIS A 237 -24.46 -7.25 -14.82
N ASN A 238 -23.68 -6.26 -14.38
CA ASN A 238 -23.97 -4.85 -14.67
C ASN A 238 -22.72 -4.08 -15.14
N VAL A 239 -21.80 -4.76 -15.80
CA VAL A 239 -20.55 -4.16 -16.28
C VAL A 239 -20.43 -4.33 -17.78
N LYS A 240 -20.25 -3.23 -18.50
CA LYS A 240 -19.80 -3.26 -19.90
C LYS A 240 -18.29 -3.27 -19.93
N ILE A 241 -17.74 -4.30 -20.54
CA ILE A 241 -16.27 -4.50 -20.63
C ILE A 241 -15.84 -4.24 -22.08
N ASN A 242 -14.88 -3.35 -22.25
CA ASN A 242 -14.19 -3.14 -23.52
C ASN A 242 -12.70 -3.42 -23.29
N LEU A 243 -12.10 -4.23 -24.17
CA LEU A 243 -10.68 -4.57 -24.10
C LEU A 243 -10.05 -4.30 -25.46
N ASP A 244 -8.99 -3.51 -25.47
CA ASP A 244 -8.14 -3.28 -26.63
C ASP A 244 -6.80 -3.96 -26.40
N PHE A 245 -6.55 -5.01 -27.19
CA PHE A 245 -5.36 -5.85 -27.03
C PHE A 245 -4.22 -5.34 -27.90
N GLY A 246 -3.10 -5.06 -27.26
CA GLY A 246 -1.82 -4.94 -27.91
C GLY A 246 -1.22 -6.32 -28.28
N LYS A 247 0.04 -6.31 -28.73
CA LYS A 247 0.75 -7.54 -29.08
C LYS A 247 1.03 -8.39 -27.84
N SER A 248 0.26 -9.45 -27.69
CA SER A 248 0.33 -10.39 -26.56
C SER A 248 0.87 -11.75 -27.00
N VAL A 249 1.51 -12.48 -26.08
CA VAL A 249 1.99 -13.85 -26.24
C VAL A 249 1.53 -14.64 -25.03
N ILE A 250 0.87 -15.77 -25.23
CA ILE A 250 0.43 -16.66 -24.18
C ILE A 250 1.12 -18.00 -24.39
N GLY A 251 1.98 -18.38 -23.46
CA GLY A 251 2.65 -19.67 -23.43
C GLY A 251 1.82 -20.71 -22.67
N PRO A 252 2.07 -22.00 -22.88
CA PRO A 252 1.51 -23.06 -22.04
C PRO A 252 2.04 -22.89 -20.61
N GLY A 253 1.12 -22.98 -19.63
CA GLY A 253 1.45 -22.96 -18.21
C GLY A 253 2.13 -24.24 -17.73
#